data_b154ab546ee93b6e13d1610c01f0d486
#
_entry.id   b154ab546ee93b6e13d1610c01f0d486
#
_cell.length_a   1.000
_cell.length_b   1.000
_cell.length_c   1.000
_cell.angle_alpha   90.00
_cell.angle_beta   90.00
_cell.angle_gamma   90.00
#
_symmetry.space_group_name_H-M   'P 1'
#
loop_
_entity.id
_entity.type
_entity.pdbx_description
1 polymer ?
#
loop_
_entity_poly.entity_id
_entity_poly.type
_entity_poly.pdbx_seq_one_letter_code
_entity_poly.pdbx_strand_id
1 'polypeptide(L)'
;MFPTKHGLIFRMPEQHQPPDDSELAGNTNYPNLNSRDYAKRPLNRHIRMHKAWECLSLNTEQQAVIGTNKLSGREWSGSLWGFEDVSDGSMLKPSNAAYKLQCQSLISCLDFVTENIFIVALRSGRVQVWSTRSEVRNPQTPYCMFLIGEKCEHMRPITCLATKINLDHAVTGDKNGTLKVWDMGSADLFSIHTFRYAHTDVITGVATSHSDTSVFATCSFDQSALLWDERLTRPAIGLYEHSPSRFKDVAWSGSNEHLVFLGDESGFVHTVDTRLPKGFLQSTKILNRPIHKITPKGKKLAIIGDTNVIKVVDEHHNVSIYENTESENLVRDAVWRSDTDLLTVGYEGKLRVHKLQNQD
;
A
#
# COMPACT_ATOMS: atom_id res chain seq x y z
N MET A 1 17.94 41.36 -30.84
CA MET A 1 19.05 40.39 -31.02
C MET A 1 19.04 39.46 -29.80
N PHE A 2 18.42 38.32 -29.92
CA PHE A 2 18.34 37.33 -28.85
C PHE A 2 19.32 36.21 -29.13
N PRO A 3 20.10 35.72 -28.18
CA PRO A 3 20.94 34.56 -28.41
C PRO A 3 20.18 33.25 -28.19
N THR A 4 20.50 32.34 -29.03
CA THR A 4 20.01 31.01 -29.35
C THR A 4 20.11 30.01 -28.20
N LYS A 5 19.14 29.13 -28.21
CA LYS A 5 18.99 27.91 -27.44
C LYS A 5 20.22 26.98 -27.51
N HIS A 6 20.79 26.60 -26.38
CA HIS A 6 21.66 25.42 -26.30
C HIS A 6 20.78 24.22 -25.93
N GLY A 7 20.59 23.34 -26.92
CA GLY A 7 20.03 22.01 -26.72
C GLY A 7 21.01 21.14 -25.94
N LEU A 8 20.61 20.71 -24.76
CA LEU A 8 21.28 19.63 -24.03
C LEU A 8 20.96 18.32 -24.74
N ILE A 9 21.88 17.83 -25.54
CA ILE A 9 21.85 16.45 -26.06
C ILE A 9 22.22 15.54 -24.88
N PHE A 10 21.22 14.86 -24.32
CA PHE A 10 21.49 13.74 -23.41
C PHE A 10 22.16 12.61 -24.21
N ARG A 11 23.48 12.49 -24.08
CA ARG A 11 24.17 11.27 -24.47
C ARG A 11 23.70 10.16 -23.52
N MET A 12 23.10 9.13 -24.09
CA MET A 12 22.94 7.85 -23.40
C MET A 12 24.31 7.40 -22.90
N PRO A 13 24.45 6.86 -21.68
CA PRO A 13 25.72 6.26 -21.31
C PRO A 13 26.05 5.15 -22.27
N GLU A 14 27.29 5.17 -22.79
CA GLU A 14 27.82 4.11 -23.66
C GLU A 14 27.55 2.76 -22.98
N GLN A 15 26.95 1.85 -23.75
CA GLN A 15 26.82 0.47 -23.32
C GLN A 15 28.26 -0.07 -23.17
N HIS A 16 28.68 -0.29 -21.92
CA HIS A 16 29.89 -1.02 -21.65
C HIS A 16 29.77 -2.38 -22.33
N GLN A 17 30.55 -2.61 -23.39
CA GLN A 17 30.74 -3.95 -23.91
C GLN A 17 31.33 -4.80 -22.77
N PRO A 18 30.81 -6.01 -22.57
CA PRO A 18 31.41 -6.92 -21.59
C PRO A 18 32.89 -7.16 -21.99
N PRO A 19 33.81 -7.20 -21.02
CA PRO A 19 35.23 -7.45 -21.29
C PRO A 19 35.40 -8.76 -22.04
N ASP A 20 36.38 -8.77 -22.98
CA ASP A 20 36.70 -9.93 -23.80
C ASP A 20 37.08 -11.15 -22.93
N ASP A 21 36.67 -12.32 -23.36
CA ASP A 21 36.86 -13.60 -22.63
C ASP A 21 38.33 -13.91 -22.33
N SER A 22 39.29 -13.31 -23.06
CA SER A 22 40.73 -13.46 -22.83
C SER A 22 41.24 -12.71 -21.59
N GLU A 23 40.60 -11.63 -21.16
CA GLU A 23 41.00 -10.88 -19.96
C GLU A 23 40.49 -11.52 -18.64
N LEU A 24 39.49 -12.38 -18.74
CA LEU A 24 38.85 -13.01 -17.55
C LEU A 24 39.58 -14.27 -17.07
N ALA A 25 40.44 -14.85 -17.86
CA ALA A 25 41.14 -16.11 -17.54
C ALA A 25 42.21 -16.01 -16.44
N GLY A 26 42.65 -14.81 -16.07
CA GLY A 26 43.71 -14.59 -15.09
C GLY A 26 43.27 -14.02 -13.73
N ASN A 27 42.02 -13.67 -13.52
CA ASN A 27 41.58 -12.95 -12.32
C ASN A 27 40.75 -13.84 -11.41
N THR A 28 41.39 -14.46 -10.42
CA THR A 28 40.78 -15.35 -9.42
C THR A 28 39.86 -14.67 -8.39
N ASN A 29 39.69 -13.34 -8.47
CA ASN A 29 38.93 -12.53 -7.51
C ASN A 29 37.52 -12.16 -7.98
N TYR A 30 36.92 -12.85 -8.94
CA TYR A 30 35.53 -12.62 -9.28
C TYR A 30 34.60 -13.28 -8.27
N PRO A 31 33.85 -12.50 -7.47
CA PRO A 31 33.01 -13.04 -6.41
C PRO A 31 31.76 -13.77 -6.92
N ASN A 32 31.53 -13.81 -8.24
CA ASN A 32 30.36 -14.46 -8.82
C ASN A 32 30.69 -15.21 -10.12
N LEU A 33 31.07 -16.50 -9.97
CA LEU A 33 31.30 -17.42 -11.08
C LEU A 33 30.10 -17.58 -12.04
N ASN A 34 28.89 -17.19 -11.61
CA ASN A 34 27.65 -17.32 -12.40
C ASN A 34 27.28 -16.02 -13.15
N SER A 35 28.14 -14.99 -13.17
CA SER A 35 27.83 -13.71 -13.84
C SER A 35 27.56 -13.91 -15.33
N ARG A 36 28.26 -14.85 -16.00
CA ARG A 36 28.05 -15.23 -17.42
C ARG A 36 26.68 -15.83 -17.68
N ASP A 37 26.16 -16.64 -16.76
CA ASP A 37 24.83 -17.24 -16.88
C ASP A 37 23.73 -16.22 -16.64
N TYR A 38 24.00 -15.17 -15.85
CA TYR A 38 23.11 -14.05 -15.65
C TYR A 38 23.02 -13.14 -16.89
N ALA A 39 24.13 -12.86 -17.56
CA ALA A 39 24.16 -12.04 -18.76
C ALA A 39 23.48 -12.71 -19.98
N LYS A 40 23.47 -14.04 -20.02
CA LYS A 40 22.82 -14.83 -21.08
C LYS A 40 21.32 -15.02 -20.88
N ARG A 41 20.76 -14.62 -19.75
CA ARG A 41 19.31 -14.79 -19.50
C ARG A 41 18.53 -13.79 -20.37
N PRO A 42 17.54 -14.26 -21.15
CA PRO A 42 16.76 -13.38 -22.00
C PRO A 42 16.08 -12.32 -21.15
N LEU A 43 16.18 -11.06 -21.58
CA LEU A 43 15.54 -9.88 -20.98
C LEU A 43 14.00 -10.02 -20.92
N ASN A 44 13.41 -10.84 -21.77
CA ASN A 44 11.98 -11.17 -21.78
C ASN A 44 11.65 -12.28 -20.76
N ARG A 45 11.90 -12.03 -19.49
CA ARG A 45 11.32 -12.89 -18.44
C ARG A 45 9.81 -12.66 -18.43
N HIS A 46 9.06 -13.71 -18.64
CA HIS A 46 7.60 -13.68 -18.37
C HIS A 46 7.40 -13.18 -16.94
N ILE A 47 6.71 -12.05 -16.79
CA ILE A 47 6.34 -11.55 -15.48
C ILE A 47 5.52 -12.65 -14.80
N ARG A 48 5.98 -13.10 -13.64
CA ARG A 48 5.30 -14.13 -12.85
C ARG A 48 4.62 -13.47 -11.67
N MET A 49 3.37 -13.79 -11.48
CA MET A 49 2.66 -13.43 -10.27
C MET A 49 3.23 -14.22 -9.10
N HIS A 50 3.76 -13.52 -8.10
CA HIS A 50 4.34 -14.14 -6.92
C HIS A 50 3.23 -14.47 -5.92
N LYS A 51 3.44 -15.47 -5.07
CA LYS A 51 2.46 -15.88 -4.05
C LYS A 51 2.30 -14.89 -2.90
N ALA A 52 3.29 -14.04 -2.66
CA ALA A 52 3.19 -13.02 -1.63
C ALA A 52 2.38 -11.83 -2.18
N TRP A 53 1.06 -11.88 -2.04
CA TRP A 53 0.15 -10.79 -2.35
C TRP A 53 0.09 -9.86 -1.15
N GLU A 54 0.67 -8.68 -1.29
CA GLU A 54 0.89 -7.75 -0.18
C GLU A 54 -0.26 -6.77 0.00
N CYS A 55 -0.83 -6.29 -1.09
CA CYS A 55 -1.86 -5.27 -1.09
C CYS A 55 -2.86 -5.45 -2.24
N LEU A 56 -4.07 -4.97 -2.00
CA LEU A 56 -5.20 -4.99 -2.91
C LEU A 56 -5.94 -3.66 -2.79
N SER A 57 -6.30 -3.04 -3.90
CA SER A 57 -7.28 -1.95 -3.92
C SER A 57 -8.31 -2.18 -5.01
N LEU A 58 -9.51 -1.67 -4.77
CA LEU A 58 -10.66 -1.71 -5.68
C LEU A 58 -11.12 -0.30 -5.97
N ASN A 59 -11.54 -0.07 -7.22
CA ASN A 59 -12.31 1.12 -7.56
C ASN A 59 -13.84 0.85 -7.53
N THR A 60 -14.63 1.87 -7.76
CA THR A 60 -16.11 1.77 -7.77
C THR A 60 -16.63 0.98 -8.97
N GLU A 61 -15.86 0.84 -10.06
CA GLU A 61 -16.18 0.04 -11.25
C GLU A 61 -15.85 -1.46 -11.09
N GLN A 62 -15.50 -1.92 -9.88
CA GLN A 62 -15.11 -3.30 -9.57
C GLN A 62 -13.79 -3.74 -10.24
N GLN A 63 -12.96 -2.81 -10.66
CA GLN A 63 -11.61 -3.11 -11.08
C GLN A 63 -10.71 -3.27 -9.86
N ALA A 64 -9.76 -4.20 -9.95
CA ALA A 64 -8.81 -4.46 -8.88
C ALA A 64 -7.37 -4.27 -9.35
N VAL A 65 -6.54 -3.74 -8.47
CA VAL A 65 -5.07 -3.79 -8.61
C VAL A 65 -4.49 -4.54 -7.42
N ILE A 66 -3.65 -5.51 -7.71
CA ILE A 66 -2.96 -6.35 -6.71
C ILE A 66 -1.46 -6.10 -6.80
N GLY A 67 -0.86 -5.77 -5.68
CA GLY A 67 0.58 -5.71 -5.51
C GLY A 67 1.14 -7.04 -5.00
N THR A 68 2.07 -7.65 -5.74
CA THR A 68 2.70 -8.89 -5.32
C THR A 68 4.20 -8.73 -5.19
N ASN A 69 4.81 -9.44 -4.25
CA ASN A 69 6.22 -9.34 -3.93
C ASN A 69 6.96 -10.67 -4.10
N LYS A 70 8.17 -10.60 -4.64
CA LYS A 70 9.12 -11.72 -4.64
C LYS A 70 9.98 -11.62 -3.39
N LEU A 71 9.68 -12.44 -2.39
CA LEU A 71 10.37 -12.44 -1.10
C LEU A 71 11.49 -13.47 -0.99
N SER A 72 11.84 -14.16 -2.10
CA SER A 72 12.83 -15.22 -2.13
C SER A 72 13.92 -14.95 -3.16
N GLY A 73 15.13 -15.43 -2.88
CA GLY A 73 16.28 -15.28 -3.75
C GLY A 73 17.05 -13.98 -3.50
N ARG A 74 17.99 -13.66 -4.41
CA ARG A 74 18.89 -12.50 -4.28
C ARG A 74 18.27 -11.18 -4.75
N GLU A 75 17.26 -11.26 -5.60
CA GLU A 75 16.57 -10.09 -6.17
C GLU A 75 15.18 -9.99 -5.56
N TRP A 76 14.92 -8.91 -4.87
CA TRP A 76 13.61 -8.60 -4.30
C TRP A 76 12.93 -7.59 -5.22
N SER A 77 11.81 -7.98 -5.79
CA SER A 77 11.05 -7.17 -6.75
C SER A 77 9.56 -7.33 -6.53
N GLY A 78 8.81 -6.29 -6.87
CA GLY A 78 7.36 -6.32 -6.87
C GLY A 78 6.79 -6.51 -8.28
N SER A 79 5.52 -6.85 -8.38
CA SER A 79 4.76 -6.77 -9.62
C SER A 79 3.33 -6.32 -9.35
N LEU A 80 2.80 -5.51 -10.26
CA LEU A 80 1.42 -5.04 -10.27
C LEU A 80 0.61 -5.87 -11.24
N TRP A 81 -0.60 -6.22 -10.84
CA TRP A 81 -1.53 -7.02 -11.61
C TRP A 81 -2.90 -6.37 -11.55
N GLY A 82 -3.45 -6.02 -12.69
CA GLY A 82 -4.75 -5.38 -12.79
C GLY A 82 -5.79 -6.30 -13.41
N PHE A 83 -6.98 -6.24 -12.86
CA PHE A 83 -8.15 -7.01 -13.26
C PHE A 83 -9.31 -6.07 -13.49
N GLU A 84 -10.05 -6.27 -14.59
CA GLU A 84 -11.16 -5.39 -14.98
C GLU A 84 -12.44 -5.65 -14.20
N ASP A 85 -12.64 -6.90 -13.81
CA ASP A 85 -13.84 -7.31 -13.08
C ASP A 85 -13.47 -8.36 -12.04
N VAL A 86 -13.80 -8.07 -10.80
CA VAL A 86 -13.63 -8.95 -9.65
C VAL A 86 -14.96 -9.38 -9.03
N SER A 87 -16.06 -9.23 -9.77
CA SER A 87 -17.39 -9.65 -9.33
C SER A 87 -17.46 -11.15 -9.04
N ASP A 88 -16.70 -11.96 -9.80
CA ASP A 88 -16.49 -13.37 -9.55
C ASP A 88 -15.05 -13.65 -9.10
N GLY A 89 -14.90 -14.02 -7.81
CA GLY A 89 -13.58 -14.32 -7.21
C GLY A 89 -12.81 -15.45 -7.88
N SER A 90 -13.45 -16.25 -8.73
CA SER A 90 -12.80 -17.31 -9.52
C SER A 90 -11.95 -16.75 -10.67
N MET A 91 -12.17 -15.49 -11.07
CA MET A 91 -11.55 -14.83 -12.22
C MET A 91 -10.14 -14.29 -11.94
N LEU A 92 -9.70 -14.25 -10.69
CA LEU A 92 -8.39 -13.70 -10.31
C LEU A 92 -7.25 -14.71 -10.49
N LYS A 93 -7.10 -15.18 -11.71
CA LYS A 93 -5.95 -15.98 -12.13
C LYS A 93 -4.96 -15.08 -12.90
N PRO A 94 -3.65 -15.37 -12.83
CA PRO A 94 -2.65 -14.61 -13.60
C PRO A 94 -2.92 -14.53 -15.10
N SER A 95 -3.65 -15.52 -15.65
CA SER A 95 -4.08 -15.55 -17.06
C SER A 95 -5.11 -14.49 -17.40
N ASN A 96 -5.91 -14.08 -16.44
CA ASN A 96 -7.05 -13.16 -16.64
C ASN A 96 -6.69 -11.70 -16.29
N ALA A 97 -5.44 -11.46 -15.85
CA ALA A 97 -4.99 -10.09 -15.61
C ALA A 97 -4.95 -9.31 -16.93
N ALA A 98 -5.69 -8.19 -16.97
CA ALA A 98 -5.74 -7.30 -18.11
C ALA A 98 -4.38 -6.65 -18.37
N TYR A 99 -3.65 -6.37 -17.30
CA TYR A 99 -2.31 -5.82 -17.36
C TYR A 99 -1.41 -6.34 -16.24
N LYS A 100 -0.11 -6.34 -16.50
CA LYS A 100 0.92 -6.80 -15.58
C LYS A 100 2.20 -6.00 -15.78
N LEU A 101 2.79 -5.57 -14.67
CA LEU A 101 3.99 -4.75 -14.66
C LEU A 101 4.97 -5.26 -13.61
N GLN A 102 6.26 -5.28 -13.95
CA GLN A 102 7.34 -5.55 -13.01
C GLN A 102 7.81 -4.25 -12.37
N CYS A 103 7.83 -4.18 -11.05
CA CYS A 103 8.42 -3.08 -10.30
C CYS A 103 9.87 -3.40 -9.92
N GLN A 104 10.72 -2.37 -9.92
CA GLN A 104 12.14 -2.51 -9.53
C GLN A 104 12.35 -2.70 -8.03
N SER A 105 11.31 -2.48 -7.21
CA SER A 105 11.33 -2.59 -5.76
C SER A 105 10.09 -3.32 -5.27
N LEU A 106 10.13 -3.78 -4.02
CA LEU A 106 8.96 -4.32 -3.35
C LEU A 106 7.87 -3.26 -3.21
N ILE A 107 6.64 -3.69 -3.38
CA ILE A 107 5.44 -2.87 -3.16
C ILE A 107 5.13 -2.92 -1.66
N SER A 108 4.90 -1.78 -1.05
CA SER A 108 4.45 -1.68 0.34
C SER A 108 2.93 -1.60 0.42
N CYS A 109 2.36 -0.67 -0.32
CA CYS A 109 0.93 -0.41 -0.35
C CYS A 109 0.54 0.25 -1.68
N LEU A 110 -0.71 0.17 -2.01
CA LEU A 110 -1.31 0.84 -3.17
C LEU A 110 -2.76 1.19 -2.84
N ASP A 111 -3.27 2.21 -3.52
CA ASP A 111 -4.66 2.59 -3.39
C ASP A 111 -5.16 3.33 -4.64
N PHE A 112 -6.45 3.19 -4.95
CA PHE A 112 -7.09 3.98 -5.98
C PHE A 112 -7.34 5.40 -5.48
N VAL A 113 -7.05 6.36 -6.35
CA VAL A 113 -7.31 7.80 -6.13
C VAL A 113 -8.62 8.19 -6.81
N THR A 114 -8.79 7.71 -8.04
CA THR A 114 -9.99 7.88 -8.86
C THR A 114 -10.31 6.54 -9.54
N GLU A 115 -11.37 6.50 -10.34
CA GLU A 115 -11.77 5.31 -11.12
C GLU A 115 -10.60 4.71 -11.95
N ASN A 116 -9.67 5.55 -12.40
CA ASN A 116 -8.64 5.14 -13.34
C ASN A 116 -7.22 5.48 -12.90
N ILE A 117 -7.06 6.14 -11.77
CA ILE A 117 -5.76 6.55 -11.24
C ILE A 117 -5.54 5.87 -9.91
N PHE A 118 -4.39 5.23 -9.75
CA PHE A 118 -3.96 4.65 -8.49
C PHE A 118 -2.52 5.03 -8.17
N ILE A 119 -2.22 5.05 -6.89
CA ILE A 119 -0.92 5.37 -6.33
C ILE A 119 -0.28 4.10 -5.77
N VAL A 120 1.02 3.97 -5.94
CA VAL A 120 1.82 2.85 -5.43
C VAL A 120 2.99 3.38 -4.62
N ALA A 121 3.11 2.92 -3.40
CA ALA A 121 4.24 3.19 -2.53
C ALA A 121 5.20 2.00 -2.51
N LEU A 122 6.48 2.28 -2.74
CA LEU A 122 7.52 1.27 -2.86
C LEU A 122 8.48 1.29 -1.66
N ARG A 123 9.05 0.13 -1.33
CA ARG A 123 10.08 0.02 -0.29
C ARG A 123 11.40 0.73 -0.63
N SER A 124 11.56 1.17 -1.88
CA SER A 124 12.68 2.04 -2.27
C SER A 124 12.54 3.50 -1.84
N GLY A 125 11.40 3.89 -1.24
CA GLY A 125 11.07 5.28 -0.93
C GLY A 125 10.44 6.04 -2.11
N ARG A 126 10.12 5.34 -3.19
CA ARG A 126 9.46 5.90 -4.37
C ARG A 126 7.96 5.85 -4.24
N VAL A 127 7.31 6.88 -4.75
CA VAL A 127 5.87 6.93 -5.02
C VAL A 127 5.68 6.98 -6.52
N GLN A 128 4.77 6.16 -7.04
CA GLN A 128 4.39 6.09 -8.44
C GLN A 128 2.90 6.31 -8.58
N VAL A 129 2.49 7.09 -9.54
CA VAL A 129 1.08 7.30 -9.91
C VAL A 129 0.85 6.70 -11.30
N TRP A 130 -0.14 5.86 -11.40
CA TRP A 130 -0.46 5.10 -12.59
C TRP A 130 -1.89 5.36 -13.05
N SER A 131 -2.12 5.35 -14.37
CA SER A 131 -3.45 5.35 -14.99
C SER A 131 -3.76 4.00 -15.62
N THR A 132 -5.00 3.56 -15.48
CA THR A 132 -5.54 2.37 -16.15
C THR A 132 -6.18 2.68 -17.51
N ARG A 133 -6.35 3.97 -17.86
CA ARG A 133 -6.90 4.39 -19.16
C ARG A 133 -5.79 4.76 -20.13
N SER A 134 -5.87 4.22 -21.36
CA SER A 134 -5.12 4.72 -22.49
C SER A 134 -5.86 5.90 -23.13
N GLU A 135 -5.18 7.03 -23.32
CA GLU A 135 -5.67 8.12 -24.16
C GLU A 135 -5.78 7.68 -25.65
N VAL A 136 -4.96 6.70 -26.03
CA VAL A 136 -5.00 6.11 -27.37
C VAL A 136 -5.82 4.83 -27.33
N ARG A 137 -7.08 4.91 -27.73
CA ARG A 137 -7.94 3.75 -27.98
C ARG A 137 -7.37 2.93 -29.13
N ASN A 138 -6.48 1.99 -28.83
CA ASN A 138 -6.16 0.93 -29.75
C ASN A 138 -7.12 -0.23 -29.48
N PRO A 139 -7.99 -0.60 -30.43
CA PRO A 139 -8.95 -1.70 -30.26
C PRO A 139 -8.28 -3.05 -29.99
N GLN A 140 -6.97 -3.18 -30.31
CA GLN A 140 -6.21 -4.42 -30.12
C GLN A 140 -5.52 -4.52 -28.75
N THR A 141 -5.40 -3.39 -28.00
CA THR A 141 -4.86 -3.37 -26.64
C THR A 141 -5.70 -2.42 -25.79
N PRO A 142 -6.94 -2.83 -25.41
CA PRO A 142 -7.92 -1.95 -24.79
C PRO A 142 -7.52 -1.44 -23.40
N TYR A 143 -6.60 -2.11 -22.72
CA TYR A 143 -6.21 -1.80 -21.35
C TYR A 143 -4.68 -1.79 -21.20
N CYS A 144 -4.14 -0.64 -20.89
CA CYS A 144 -2.73 -0.46 -20.57
C CYS A 144 -2.58 0.32 -19.28
N MET A 145 -1.58 0.02 -18.46
CA MET A 145 -1.16 0.86 -17.37
C MET A 145 -0.09 1.84 -17.84
N PHE A 146 -0.29 3.12 -17.53
CA PHE A 146 0.66 4.18 -17.83
C PHE A 146 1.17 4.81 -16.54
N LEU A 147 2.47 4.94 -16.45
CA LEU A 147 3.09 5.73 -15.40
C LEU A 147 2.84 7.21 -15.70
N ILE A 148 2.05 7.88 -14.86
CA ILE A 148 1.78 9.32 -14.95
C ILE A 148 2.92 10.10 -14.30
N GLY A 149 3.35 9.68 -13.11
CA GLY A 149 4.38 10.35 -12.35
C GLY A 149 5.12 9.42 -11.40
N GLU A 150 6.38 9.75 -11.15
CA GLU A 150 7.23 9.04 -10.19
C GLU A 150 8.11 10.03 -9.44
N LYS A 151 8.21 9.88 -8.11
CA LYS A 151 9.15 10.63 -7.28
C LYS A 151 9.77 9.75 -6.21
N CYS A 152 11.04 10.01 -5.92
CA CYS A 152 11.77 9.38 -4.83
C CYS A 152 12.19 10.45 -3.83
N GLU A 153 11.33 10.73 -2.87
CA GLU A 153 11.59 11.76 -1.86
C GLU A 153 11.70 11.20 -0.43
N HIS A 154 11.20 9.99 -0.18
CA HIS A 154 11.48 9.30 1.07
C HIS A 154 12.87 8.67 1.02
N MET A 155 13.64 8.89 2.08
CA MET A 155 14.99 8.32 2.21
C MET A 155 14.97 6.87 2.74
N ARG A 156 13.83 6.39 3.18
CA ARG A 156 13.62 5.07 3.77
C ARG A 156 12.39 4.40 3.16
N PRO A 157 12.24 3.09 3.32
CA PRO A 157 11.06 2.37 2.85
C PRO A 157 9.76 3.01 3.32
N ILE A 158 8.86 3.25 2.38
CA ILE A 158 7.49 3.66 2.70
C ILE A 158 6.78 2.44 3.32
N THR A 159 6.02 2.66 4.37
CA THR A 159 5.38 1.61 5.17
C THR A 159 3.86 1.67 5.10
N CYS A 160 3.30 2.86 4.90
CA CYS A 160 1.86 3.08 4.85
C CYS A 160 1.50 4.19 3.86
N LEU A 161 0.27 4.13 3.39
CA LEU A 161 -0.32 5.04 2.42
C LEU A 161 -1.81 5.17 2.71
N ALA A 162 -2.37 6.36 2.58
CA ALA A 162 -3.81 6.58 2.47
C ALA A 162 -4.08 7.69 1.46
N THR A 163 -5.12 7.51 0.65
CA THR A 163 -5.63 8.52 -0.27
C THR A 163 -6.64 9.42 0.43
N LYS A 164 -6.77 10.65 -0.03
CA LYS A 164 -7.75 11.61 0.49
C LYS A 164 -8.98 11.64 -0.41
N ILE A 165 -10.14 11.54 0.22
CA ILE A 165 -11.41 11.61 -0.50
C ILE A 165 -11.57 12.97 -1.15
N ASN A 166 -11.99 12.98 -2.42
CA ASN A 166 -12.27 14.18 -3.24
C ASN A 166 -11.08 15.12 -3.48
N LEU A 167 -9.87 14.68 -3.20
CA LEU A 167 -8.66 15.41 -3.53
C LEU A 167 -7.69 14.45 -4.24
N ASP A 168 -7.02 14.96 -5.24
CA ASP A 168 -5.91 14.23 -5.88
C ASP A 168 -4.67 14.22 -4.96
N HIS A 169 -4.88 13.97 -3.66
CA HIS A 169 -3.84 13.96 -2.64
C HIS A 169 -3.73 12.59 -1.98
N ALA A 170 -2.53 12.29 -1.49
CA ALA A 170 -2.27 11.12 -0.68
C ALA A 170 -1.30 11.43 0.46
N VAL A 171 -1.35 10.65 1.53
CA VAL A 171 -0.41 10.73 2.64
C VAL A 171 0.40 9.43 2.69
N THR A 172 1.71 9.55 2.85
CA THR A 172 2.62 8.41 3.03
C THR A 172 3.46 8.56 4.28
N GLY A 173 3.68 7.45 4.98
CA GLY A 173 4.60 7.35 6.10
C GLY A 173 5.76 6.40 5.81
N ASP A 174 6.93 6.69 6.36
CA ASP A 174 8.11 5.87 6.15
C ASP A 174 8.68 5.25 7.43
N LYS A 175 9.68 4.39 7.22
CA LYS A 175 10.36 3.67 8.30
C LYS A 175 11.19 4.58 9.23
N ASN A 176 11.39 5.84 8.87
CA ASN A 176 12.18 6.80 9.66
C ASN A 176 11.30 7.85 10.37
N GLY A 177 9.99 7.61 10.47
CA GLY A 177 9.08 8.54 11.12
C GLY A 177 8.79 9.81 10.31
N THR A 178 8.98 9.80 8.98
CA THR A 178 8.68 10.92 8.10
C THR A 178 7.33 10.73 7.43
N LEU A 179 6.49 11.76 7.50
CA LEU A 179 5.24 11.86 6.74
C LEU A 179 5.41 12.80 5.56
N LYS A 180 4.76 12.47 4.45
CA LYS A 180 4.62 13.34 3.30
C LYS A 180 3.19 13.36 2.80
N VAL A 181 2.73 14.55 2.42
CA VAL A 181 1.46 14.76 1.72
C VAL A 181 1.79 15.07 0.26
N TRP A 182 1.17 14.36 -0.65
CA TRP A 182 1.43 14.42 -2.09
C TRP A 182 0.27 15.07 -2.82
N ASP A 183 0.58 15.94 -3.78
CA ASP A 183 -0.34 16.40 -4.81
C ASP A 183 -0.13 15.56 -6.08
N MET A 184 -1.20 14.94 -6.56
CA MET A 184 -1.22 14.11 -7.76
C MET A 184 -2.07 14.72 -8.88
N GLY A 185 -2.76 15.84 -8.60
CA GLY A 185 -3.61 16.54 -9.57
C GLY A 185 -2.84 17.46 -10.52
N SER A 186 -1.60 17.79 -10.19
CA SER A 186 -0.71 18.58 -11.03
C SER A 186 0.04 17.71 -12.03
N ALA A 187 0.55 18.33 -13.12
CA ALA A 187 1.34 17.64 -14.15
C ALA A 187 2.61 16.94 -13.59
N ASP A 188 3.09 17.42 -12.46
CA ASP A 188 4.26 16.89 -11.76
C ASP A 188 3.86 16.39 -10.37
N LEU A 189 4.17 15.13 -10.08
CA LEU A 189 4.03 14.57 -8.73
C LEU A 189 5.05 15.21 -7.79
N PHE A 190 4.59 15.84 -6.70
CA PHE A 190 5.47 16.40 -5.67
C PHE A 190 4.83 16.37 -4.28
N SER A 191 5.67 16.38 -3.23
CA SER A 191 5.16 16.51 -1.87
C SER A 191 4.89 17.97 -1.52
N ILE A 192 3.63 18.28 -1.18
CA ILE A 192 3.22 19.62 -0.72
C ILE A 192 3.61 19.86 0.73
N HIS A 193 3.57 18.83 1.56
CA HIS A 193 4.02 18.89 2.94
C HIS A 193 4.97 17.76 3.27
N THR A 194 5.97 18.05 4.09
CA THR A 194 6.91 17.07 4.64
C THR A 194 7.07 17.31 6.13
N PHE A 195 6.60 16.37 6.94
CA PHE A 195 6.74 16.36 8.38
C PHE A 195 7.88 15.41 8.77
N ARG A 196 9.08 15.96 8.93
CA ARG A 196 10.23 15.18 9.40
C ARG A 196 10.12 14.96 10.90
N TYR A 197 10.47 13.77 11.36
CA TYR A 197 10.37 13.41 12.78
C TYR A 197 8.93 13.54 13.31
N ALA A 198 7.95 13.22 12.46
CA ALA A 198 6.56 13.16 12.84
C ALA A 198 6.35 12.13 13.96
N HIS A 199 7.10 11.02 13.87
CA HIS A 199 7.22 9.99 14.88
C HIS A 199 8.69 9.66 15.14
N THR A 200 8.99 9.05 16.30
CA THR A 200 10.36 8.67 16.67
C THR A 200 10.75 7.26 16.22
N ASP A 201 9.79 6.49 15.69
CA ASP A 201 9.99 5.15 15.13
C ASP A 201 9.14 4.99 13.85
N VAL A 202 9.08 3.77 13.32
CA VAL A 202 8.37 3.42 12.09
C VAL A 202 6.91 3.86 12.15
N ILE A 203 6.46 4.61 11.17
CA ILE A 203 5.04 4.89 10.96
C ILE A 203 4.42 3.63 10.34
N THR A 204 3.44 3.06 11.01
CA THR A 204 2.84 1.78 10.63
C THR A 204 1.52 1.92 9.94
N GLY A 205 0.76 2.98 10.26
CA GLY A 205 -0.54 3.24 9.67
C GLY A 205 -0.78 4.73 9.48
N VAL A 206 -1.58 5.04 8.47
CA VAL A 206 -2.15 6.36 8.21
C VAL A 206 -3.59 6.19 7.76
N ALA A 207 -4.48 7.04 8.26
CA ALA A 207 -5.88 7.07 7.87
C ALA A 207 -6.35 8.52 7.69
N THR A 208 -7.03 8.80 6.58
CA THR A 208 -7.55 10.12 6.24
C THR A 208 -8.98 10.28 6.76
N SER A 209 -9.33 11.49 7.21
CA SER A 209 -10.69 11.78 7.62
C SER A 209 -11.64 11.78 6.42
N HIS A 210 -12.86 11.31 6.65
CA HIS A 210 -13.92 11.33 5.64
C HIS A 210 -14.65 12.68 5.58
N SER A 211 -14.59 13.48 6.65
CA SER A 211 -15.31 14.76 6.77
C SER A 211 -14.43 15.98 6.51
N ASP A 212 -13.16 15.94 6.91
CA ASP A 212 -12.20 17.03 6.68
C ASP A 212 -10.98 16.49 5.93
N THR A 213 -10.83 16.92 4.69
CA THR A 213 -9.74 16.49 3.79
C THR A 213 -8.36 16.93 4.25
N SER A 214 -8.27 17.94 5.12
CA SER A 214 -7.00 18.42 5.70
C SER A 214 -6.57 17.62 6.93
N VAL A 215 -7.44 16.72 7.44
CA VAL A 215 -7.20 15.99 8.68
C VAL A 215 -6.89 14.52 8.39
N PHE A 216 -5.87 14.00 9.06
CA PHE A 216 -5.52 12.58 9.01
C PHE A 216 -4.94 12.10 10.35
N ALA A 217 -5.03 10.82 10.61
CA ALA A 217 -4.46 10.17 11.79
C ALA A 217 -3.28 9.28 11.40
N THR A 218 -2.31 9.17 12.29
CA THR A 218 -1.17 8.26 12.14
C THR A 218 -0.94 7.44 13.38
N CYS A 219 -0.33 6.29 13.23
CA CYS A 219 0.16 5.47 14.34
C CYS A 219 1.56 4.94 14.05
N SER A 220 2.28 4.61 15.13
CA SER A 220 3.69 4.25 15.03
C SER A 220 4.11 3.18 16.04
N PHE A 221 5.27 2.58 15.76
CA PHE A 221 5.97 1.71 16.72
C PHE A 221 6.52 2.47 17.93
N ASP A 222 6.54 3.81 17.89
CA ASP A 222 6.87 4.63 19.05
C ASP A 222 5.78 4.65 20.13
N GLN A 223 4.73 3.82 19.97
CA GLN A 223 3.62 3.68 20.93
C GLN A 223 2.71 4.91 21.00
N SER A 224 2.76 5.75 19.97
CA SER A 224 1.90 6.93 19.85
C SER A 224 0.97 6.85 18.66
N ALA A 225 -0.17 7.52 18.78
CA ALA A 225 -1.10 7.83 17.70
C ALA A 225 -1.40 9.33 17.70
N LEU A 226 -1.28 9.95 16.55
CA LEU A 226 -1.37 11.40 16.40
C LEU A 226 -2.45 11.78 15.39
N LEU A 227 -3.14 12.86 15.65
CA LEU A 227 -4.04 13.53 14.72
C LEU A 227 -3.30 14.71 14.10
N TRP A 228 -3.35 14.81 12.79
CA TRP A 228 -2.71 15.84 12.00
C TRP A 228 -3.75 16.73 11.32
N ASP A 229 -3.44 18.00 11.28
CA ASP A 229 -4.09 18.97 10.40
C ASP A 229 -2.97 19.56 9.51
N GLU A 230 -3.02 19.33 8.21
CA GLU A 230 -1.96 19.77 7.28
C GLU A 230 -1.80 21.28 7.18
N ARG A 231 -2.81 22.03 7.64
CA ARG A 231 -2.75 23.50 7.75
C ARG A 231 -1.80 23.95 8.87
N LEU A 232 -1.42 23.02 9.76
CA LEU A 232 -0.54 23.25 10.90
C LEU A 232 0.82 22.60 10.65
N THR A 233 1.87 23.19 11.22
CA THR A 233 3.23 22.67 11.12
C THR A 233 3.55 21.54 12.12
N ARG A 234 2.62 21.25 13.02
CA ARG A 234 2.73 20.23 14.08
C ARG A 234 1.45 19.41 14.14
N PRO A 235 1.49 18.19 14.72
CA PRO A 235 0.26 17.45 14.98
C PRO A 235 -0.72 18.32 15.77
N ALA A 236 -1.98 18.28 15.37
CA ALA A 236 -3.02 19.03 16.05
C ALA A 236 -3.23 18.51 17.47
N ILE A 237 -3.23 17.17 17.62
CA ILE A 237 -3.54 16.49 18.89
C ILE A 237 -2.78 15.16 18.96
N GLY A 238 -2.25 14.80 20.16
CA GLY A 238 -1.89 13.44 20.49
C GLY A 238 -3.16 12.65 20.80
N LEU A 239 -3.54 11.70 19.96
CA LEU A 239 -4.70 10.82 20.22
C LEU A 239 -4.40 9.87 21.37
N TYR A 240 -3.22 9.31 21.38
CA TYR A 240 -2.72 8.48 22.46
C TYR A 240 -1.20 8.49 22.49
N GLU A 241 -0.62 8.60 23.69
CA GLU A 241 0.81 8.59 23.92
C GLU A 241 1.15 7.55 24.98
N HIS A 242 2.30 6.89 24.84
CA HIS A 242 2.79 5.89 25.77
C HIS A 242 1.90 4.66 25.95
N SER A 243 1.40 4.12 24.82
CA SER A 243 0.70 2.83 24.84
C SER A 243 1.61 1.72 25.37
N PRO A 244 1.08 0.75 26.14
CA PRO A 244 1.89 -0.40 26.56
C PRO A 244 2.32 -1.31 25.40
N SER A 245 1.68 -1.21 24.26
CA SER A 245 1.93 -1.99 23.06
C SER A 245 2.12 -1.09 21.85
N ARG A 246 2.90 -1.54 20.87
CA ARG A 246 3.16 -0.81 19.62
C ARG A 246 1.94 -0.84 18.74
N PHE A 247 1.58 0.29 18.14
CA PHE A 247 0.50 0.35 17.18
C PHE A 247 0.95 -0.18 15.82
N LYS A 248 0.04 -0.86 15.13
CA LYS A 248 0.29 -1.52 13.84
C LYS A 248 -0.53 -0.92 12.72
N ASP A 249 -1.75 -0.48 13.02
CA ASP A 249 -2.65 0.11 12.04
C ASP A 249 -3.59 1.11 12.69
N VAL A 250 -4.07 2.05 11.88
CA VAL A 250 -5.06 3.05 12.25
C VAL A 250 -6.11 3.12 11.15
N ALA A 251 -7.38 3.19 11.54
CA ALA A 251 -8.49 3.31 10.60
C ALA A 251 -9.54 4.28 11.12
N TRP A 252 -10.12 5.07 10.22
CA TRP A 252 -11.21 5.97 10.54
C TRP A 252 -12.55 5.24 10.48
N SER A 253 -13.44 5.49 11.43
CA SER A 253 -14.76 4.84 11.43
C SER A 253 -15.57 5.19 10.18
N GLY A 254 -16.21 4.19 9.59
CA GLY A 254 -17.10 4.39 8.45
C GLY A 254 -18.50 4.90 8.82
N SER A 255 -18.85 4.94 10.11
CA SER A 255 -20.17 5.34 10.62
C SER A 255 -20.13 6.62 11.44
N ASN A 256 -19.01 6.96 12.04
CA ASN A 256 -18.85 8.11 12.93
C ASN A 256 -17.53 8.84 12.63
N GLU A 257 -17.64 10.06 12.13
CA GLU A 257 -16.51 10.90 11.75
C GLU A 257 -15.53 11.26 12.89
N HIS A 258 -15.92 11.04 14.13
CA HIS A 258 -15.10 11.35 15.29
C HIS A 258 -14.39 10.14 15.89
N LEU A 259 -14.64 8.94 15.38
CA LEU A 259 -14.03 7.73 15.90
C LEU A 259 -12.90 7.23 15.02
N VAL A 260 -11.81 6.86 15.68
CA VAL A 260 -10.62 6.24 15.07
C VAL A 260 -10.35 4.93 15.80
N PHE A 261 -10.02 3.89 15.05
CA PHE A 261 -9.64 2.58 15.56
C PHE A 261 -8.13 2.40 15.45
N LEU A 262 -7.51 1.91 16.50
CA LEU A 262 -6.08 1.61 16.57
C LEU A 262 -5.89 0.12 16.84
N GLY A 263 -5.14 -0.56 16.00
CA GLY A 263 -4.72 -1.95 16.19
C GLY A 263 -3.31 -2.05 16.73
N ASP A 264 -3.07 -2.94 17.68
CA ASP A 264 -1.78 -3.09 18.31
C ASP A 264 -1.10 -4.46 18.08
N GLU A 265 0.14 -4.56 18.54
CA GLU A 265 0.96 -5.77 18.48
C GLU A 265 0.44 -6.91 19.37
N SER A 266 -0.36 -6.59 20.39
CA SER A 266 -0.94 -7.56 21.33
C SER A 266 -2.27 -8.13 20.87
N GLY A 267 -2.79 -7.64 19.73
CA GLY A 267 -4.05 -8.08 19.13
C GLY A 267 -5.27 -7.36 19.66
N PHE A 268 -5.08 -6.21 20.32
CA PHE A 268 -6.19 -5.35 20.74
C PHE A 268 -6.56 -4.38 19.63
N VAL A 269 -7.85 -4.07 19.58
CA VAL A 269 -8.40 -2.92 18.86
C VAL A 269 -8.90 -1.92 19.89
N HIS A 270 -8.44 -0.69 19.77
CA HIS A 270 -8.78 0.42 20.64
C HIS A 270 -9.62 1.44 19.87
N THR A 271 -10.65 1.95 20.48
CA THR A 271 -11.46 3.04 19.93
C THR A 271 -11.10 4.34 20.62
N VAL A 272 -10.84 5.38 19.83
CA VAL A 272 -10.51 6.74 20.29
C VAL A 272 -11.49 7.73 19.69
N ASP A 273 -11.99 8.68 20.52
CA ASP A 273 -12.73 9.85 20.03
C ASP A 273 -11.76 11.02 19.80
N THR A 274 -11.71 11.51 18.58
CA THR A 274 -10.80 12.61 18.19
C THR A 274 -11.08 13.93 18.93
N ARG A 275 -12.26 14.09 19.51
CA ARG A 275 -12.65 15.27 20.30
C ARG A 275 -12.20 15.18 21.76
N LEU A 276 -11.99 13.96 22.25
CA LEU A 276 -11.62 13.68 23.63
C LEU A 276 -10.29 12.91 23.68
N PRO A 277 -9.19 13.54 23.23
CA PRO A 277 -7.89 12.90 23.24
C PRO A 277 -7.43 12.61 24.67
N LYS A 278 -6.67 11.55 24.85
CA LYS A 278 -5.97 11.07 26.06
C LYS A 278 -6.53 9.79 26.69
N GLY A 279 -7.31 9.03 25.95
CA GLY A 279 -7.74 7.73 26.46
C GLY A 279 -8.47 6.91 25.41
N PHE A 280 -8.50 5.61 25.62
CA PHE A 280 -9.35 4.74 24.84
C PHE A 280 -10.77 4.79 25.37
N LEU A 281 -11.76 5.00 24.49
CA LEU A 281 -13.17 4.78 24.85
C LEU A 281 -13.42 3.32 25.16
N GLN A 282 -12.75 2.45 24.38
CA GLN A 282 -12.87 1.01 24.50
C GLN A 282 -11.57 0.35 24.04
N SER A 283 -11.24 -0.81 24.64
CA SER A 283 -10.13 -1.67 24.25
C SER A 283 -10.55 -3.11 24.33
N THR A 284 -10.54 -3.80 23.20
CA THR A 284 -10.99 -5.19 23.11
C THR A 284 -9.94 -6.06 22.43
N LYS A 285 -9.61 -7.18 23.05
CA LYS A 285 -8.71 -8.17 22.43
C LYS A 285 -9.46 -8.97 21.37
N ILE A 286 -9.11 -8.78 20.10
CA ILE A 286 -9.76 -9.42 18.96
C ILE A 286 -8.96 -10.63 18.47
N LEU A 287 -7.65 -10.48 18.39
CA LEU A 287 -6.75 -11.54 17.94
C LEU A 287 -5.72 -11.89 19.01
N ASN A 288 -5.11 -13.08 18.89
CA ASN A 288 -3.98 -13.49 19.74
C ASN A 288 -2.61 -13.20 19.07
N ARG A 289 -2.64 -12.47 17.98
CA ARG A 289 -1.47 -12.08 17.19
C ARG A 289 -1.56 -10.59 16.87
N PRO A 290 -0.45 -9.94 16.48
CA PRO A 290 -0.46 -8.56 16.07
C PRO A 290 -1.54 -8.26 15.03
N ILE A 291 -2.27 -7.17 15.22
CA ILE A 291 -3.17 -6.64 14.20
C ILE A 291 -2.30 -6.19 13.02
N HIS A 292 -2.72 -6.49 11.81
CA HIS A 292 -2.03 -6.06 10.61
C HIS A 292 -2.78 -4.94 9.88
N LYS A 293 -4.11 -5.11 9.73
CA LYS A 293 -4.96 -4.10 9.11
C LYS A 293 -6.36 -4.13 9.69
N ILE A 294 -6.95 -2.95 9.80
CA ILE A 294 -8.35 -2.70 10.18
C ILE A 294 -9.03 -2.03 8.99
N THR A 295 -10.15 -2.59 8.52
CA THR A 295 -10.89 -2.05 7.38
C THR A 295 -12.34 -1.82 7.77
N PRO A 296 -12.73 -0.58 8.10
CA PRO A 296 -14.11 -0.24 8.48
C PRO A 296 -15.03 -0.20 7.26
N LYS A 297 -16.31 -0.57 7.47
CA LYS A 297 -17.40 -0.38 6.49
C LYS A 297 -18.72 -0.21 7.24
N GLY A 298 -19.28 0.99 7.20
CA GLY A 298 -20.43 1.31 8.04
C GLY A 298 -20.12 1.01 9.51
N LYS A 299 -20.93 0.17 10.14
CA LYS A 299 -20.74 -0.27 11.54
C LYS A 299 -19.95 -1.57 11.70
N LYS A 300 -19.31 -2.05 10.63
CA LYS A 300 -18.53 -3.28 10.65
C LYS A 300 -17.04 -2.96 10.56
N LEU A 301 -16.23 -3.74 11.27
CA LEU A 301 -14.76 -3.69 11.22
C LEU A 301 -14.23 -5.05 10.77
N ALA A 302 -13.64 -5.14 9.62
CA ALA A 302 -12.85 -6.30 9.23
C ALA A 302 -11.44 -6.15 9.81
N ILE A 303 -10.95 -7.17 10.49
CA ILE A 303 -9.70 -7.17 11.22
C ILE A 303 -8.89 -8.37 10.76
N ILE A 304 -7.70 -8.12 10.28
CA ILE A 304 -6.70 -9.12 9.94
C ILE A 304 -5.42 -8.89 10.74
N GLY A 305 -4.71 -9.95 11.02
CA GLY A 305 -3.47 -9.91 11.79
C GLY A 305 -2.36 -10.74 11.16
N ASP A 306 -1.26 -10.87 11.88
CA ASP A 306 -0.17 -11.78 11.50
C ASP A 306 -0.60 -13.25 11.75
N THR A 307 -1.70 -13.64 11.10
CA THR A 307 -2.36 -14.93 11.19
C THR A 307 -3.17 -15.20 9.90
N ASN A 308 -3.67 -16.41 9.78
CA ASN A 308 -4.63 -16.79 8.73
C ASN A 308 -6.10 -16.51 9.11
N VAL A 309 -6.34 -15.96 10.30
CA VAL A 309 -7.68 -15.66 10.81
C VAL A 309 -8.13 -14.30 10.31
N ILE A 310 -9.36 -14.24 9.84
CA ILE A 310 -10.07 -13.01 9.49
C ILE A 310 -11.26 -12.91 10.45
N LYS A 311 -11.41 -11.77 11.10
CA LYS A 311 -12.57 -11.48 11.93
C LYS A 311 -13.29 -10.22 11.46
N VAL A 312 -14.61 -10.27 11.47
CA VAL A 312 -15.45 -9.09 11.33
C VAL A 312 -16.25 -8.92 12.61
N VAL A 313 -16.13 -7.74 13.20
CA VAL A 313 -16.84 -7.38 14.43
C VAL A 313 -17.70 -6.13 14.21
N ASP A 314 -18.63 -5.87 15.11
CA ASP A 314 -19.32 -4.59 15.13
C ASP A 314 -18.38 -3.46 15.60
N GLU A 315 -18.71 -2.22 15.32
CA GLU A 315 -17.87 -1.05 15.67
C GLU A 315 -17.66 -0.86 17.18
N HIS A 316 -18.50 -1.48 18.02
CA HIS A 316 -18.34 -1.50 19.47
C HIS A 316 -17.50 -2.69 19.95
N HIS A 317 -17.00 -3.54 19.03
CA HIS A 317 -16.18 -4.74 19.26
C HIS A 317 -16.81 -5.78 20.21
N ASN A 318 -18.10 -5.72 20.41
CA ASN A 318 -18.81 -6.58 21.36
C ASN A 318 -19.31 -7.87 20.70
N VAL A 319 -19.62 -7.80 19.40
CA VAL A 319 -20.21 -8.90 18.65
C VAL A 319 -19.28 -9.32 17.51
N SER A 320 -18.92 -10.60 17.48
CA SER A 320 -18.26 -11.20 16.33
C SER A 320 -19.32 -11.53 15.27
N ILE A 321 -19.28 -10.83 14.14
CA ILE A 321 -20.22 -11.00 13.03
C ILE A 321 -19.77 -12.16 12.14
N TYR A 322 -18.47 -12.30 11.95
CA TYR A 322 -17.89 -13.31 11.05
C TYR A 322 -16.48 -13.68 11.49
N GLU A 323 -16.15 -14.96 11.37
CA GLU A 323 -14.79 -15.46 11.56
C GLU A 323 -14.50 -16.51 10.49
N ASN A 324 -13.31 -16.43 9.87
CA ASN A 324 -12.84 -17.40 8.89
C ASN A 324 -11.37 -17.73 9.14
N THR A 325 -11.04 -19.02 9.02
CA THR A 325 -9.71 -19.57 9.24
C THR A 325 -9.22 -20.43 8.07
N GLU A 326 -9.91 -20.37 6.93
CA GLU A 326 -9.64 -21.22 5.78
C GLU A 326 -8.38 -20.86 4.99
N SER A 327 -7.83 -19.66 5.22
CA SER A 327 -6.57 -19.29 4.57
C SER A 327 -5.43 -20.20 5.01
N GLU A 328 -4.67 -20.69 4.03
CA GLU A 328 -3.52 -21.56 4.29
C GLU A 328 -2.28 -20.82 4.80
N ASN A 329 -2.27 -19.48 4.65
CA ASN A 329 -1.15 -18.63 5.01
C ASN A 329 -1.63 -17.26 5.52
N LEU A 330 -0.70 -16.36 5.85
CA LEU A 330 -0.99 -15.04 6.35
C LEU A 330 -1.88 -14.26 5.39
N VAL A 331 -2.93 -13.65 5.91
CA VAL A 331 -3.74 -12.66 5.20
C VAL A 331 -3.06 -11.30 5.35
N ARG A 332 -2.87 -10.59 4.24
CA ARG A 332 -2.09 -9.35 4.21
C ARG A 332 -2.93 -8.12 3.94
N ASP A 333 -4.00 -8.26 3.19
CA ASP A 333 -4.88 -7.14 2.89
C ASP A 333 -6.34 -7.57 2.81
N ALA A 334 -7.23 -6.64 3.14
CA ALA A 334 -8.67 -6.82 3.11
C ALA A 334 -9.35 -5.54 2.62
N VAL A 335 -10.26 -5.68 1.68
CA VAL A 335 -11.02 -4.55 1.10
C VAL A 335 -12.48 -4.93 0.96
N TRP A 336 -13.38 -4.04 1.36
CA TRP A 336 -14.81 -4.23 1.18
C TRP A 336 -15.21 -3.96 -0.26
N ARG A 337 -15.83 -4.93 -0.91
CA ARG A 337 -16.46 -4.80 -2.22
C ARG A 337 -17.88 -4.24 -2.12
N SER A 338 -18.60 -4.67 -1.11
CA SER A 338 -19.95 -4.22 -0.77
C SER A 338 -20.15 -4.24 0.75
N ASP A 339 -21.34 -3.96 1.22
CA ASP A 339 -21.67 -4.04 2.67
C ASP A 339 -21.64 -5.48 3.21
N THR A 340 -21.70 -6.48 2.32
CA THR A 340 -21.72 -7.91 2.67
C THR A 340 -20.50 -8.68 2.17
N ASP A 341 -19.77 -8.14 1.20
CA ASP A 341 -18.68 -8.88 0.55
C ASP A 341 -17.32 -8.27 0.91
N LEU A 342 -16.52 -9.05 1.60
CA LEU A 342 -15.13 -8.72 1.93
C LEU A 342 -14.19 -9.53 1.05
N LEU A 343 -13.27 -8.86 0.37
CA LEU A 343 -12.18 -9.48 -0.38
C LEU A 343 -10.91 -9.50 0.45
N THR A 344 -10.19 -10.60 0.41
CA THR A 344 -8.89 -10.71 1.11
C THR A 344 -7.84 -11.34 0.23
N VAL A 345 -6.61 -10.88 0.42
CA VAL A 345 -5.39 -11.39 -0.24
C VAL A 345 -4.30 -11.67 0.77
N GLY A 346 -3.36 -12.51 0.41
CA GLY A 346 -2.25 -12.84 1.30
C GLY A 346 -1.20 -13.75 0.67
N TYR A 347 -0.41 -14.39 1.51
CA TYR A 347 0.74 -15.18 1.08
C TYR A 347 0.40 -16.57 0.54
N GLU A 348 -0.86 -16.92 0.46
CA GLU A 348 -1.29 -18.10 -0.30
C GLU A 348 -1.35 -17.86 -1.82
N GLY A 349 -1.35 -16.56 -2.24
CA GLY A 349 -1.42 -16.17 -3.64
C GLY A 349 -2.79 -16.43 -4.27
N LYS A 350 -3.85 -16.24 -3.49
CA LYS A 350 -5.25 -16.36 -3.92
C LYS A 350 -6.04 -15.17 -3.39
N LEU A 351 -7.06 -14.77 -4.12
CA LEU A 351 -8.10 -13.89 -3.60
C LEU A 351 -9.22 -14.75 -3.04
N ARG A 352 -9.68 -14.38 -1.86
CA ARG A 352 -10.87 -14.97 -1.24
C ARG A 352 -11.98 -13.94 -1.15
N VAL A 353 -13.20 -14.40 -1.40
CA VAL A 353 -14.43 -13.61 -1.24
C VAL A 353 -15.18 -14.16 -0.03
N HIS A 354 -15.35 -13.32 0.98
CA HIS A 354 -16.09 -13.64 2.18
C HIS A 354 -17.46 -12.98 2.09
N LYS A 355 -18.51 -13.79 2.04
CA LYS A 355 -19.90 -13.31 2.02
C LYS A 355 -20.45 -13.33 3.43
N LEU A 356 -20.72 -12.14 3.96
CA LEU A 356 -21.37 -11.98 5.26
C LEU A 356 -22.89 -12.04 5.08
N GLN A 357 -23.55 -12.78 5.95
CA GLN A 357 -25.02 -12.76 6.01
C GLN A 357 -25.47 -11.41 6.60
N ASN A 358 -26.48 -10.80 6.00
CA ASN A 358 -27.13 -9.66 6.65
C ASN A 358 -27.80 -10.20 7.93
N GLN A 359 -27.38 -9.70 9.07
CA GLN A 359 -28.16 -9.84 10.27
C GLN A 359 -29.25 -8.76 10.19
N ASP A 360 -30.48 -9.19 9.91
CA ASP A 360 -31.68 -8.36 9.96
C ASP A 360 -31.91 -7.82 11.38
#